data_69a121d738a1fbd77a97d785f91304fa
#
_entry.id   69a121d738a1fbd77a97d785f91304fa
#
_cell.length_a   1.000
_cell.length_b   1.000
_cell.length_c   1.000
_cell.angle_alpha   90.00
_cell.angle_beta   90.00
_cell.angle_gamma   90.00
#
_symmetry.space_group_name_H-M   'P 1'
#
loop_
_entity.id
_entity.type
_entity.pdbx_description
1 polymer ?
#
loop_
_entity_poly.entity_id
_entity_poly.type
_entity_poly.pdbx_seq_one_letter_code
_entity_poly.pdbx_strand_id
1 'polypeptide(L)'
;TRYIGDWSSDVCSSDLILILFVISLSSFATFADEETLATFKALKPEVALELAQATLKSCRKAGFQVAVAVTDRAGVTQVILRDQLAGAHTPETARRKAWTAASFRTDTMTMMEETQAGKAQSGVRFVSEAMMIGGGIPITAAGTMVGAVGVSGAPGGDQDHKCAKAGIEAIEESLMF
;
A
#
# COMPACT_ATOMS: atom_id res chain seq x y z
N THR A 1 -9.71 27.19 90.05
CA THR A 1 -10.32 27.88 88.89
C THR A 1 -9.84 27.28 87.59
N ARG A 2 -10.75 26.60 86.94
CA ARG A 2 -10.48 25.90 85.62
C ARG A 2 -10.87 26.84 84.48
N TYR A 3 -9.96 27.02 83.54
CA TYR A 3 -10.28 27.60 82.25
C TYR A 3 -10.50 26.48 81.23
N ILE A 4 -11.67 26.48 80.68
CA ILE A 4 -12.05 25.62 79.54
C ILE A 4 -11.83 26.48 78.27
N GLY A 5 -10.87 26.15 77.46
CA GLY A 5 -10.62 26.80 76.21
C GLY A 5 -11.53 26.21 75.15
N ASP A 6 -12.28 27.07 74.49
CA ASP A 6 -13.19 26.79 73.38
C ASP A 6 -12.36 26.64 72.11
N TRP A 7 -12.52 25.50 71.43
CA TRP A 7 -11.92 25.24 70.15
C TRP A 7 -12.97 25.51 69.06
N SER A 8 -13.02 26.76 68.62
CA SER A 8 -13.73 27.03 67.36
C SER A 8 -12.85 26.68 66.18
N SER A 9 -13.29 25.75 65.40
CA SER A 9 -12.68 25.31 64.15
C SER A 9 -12.94 26.33 63.04
N ASP A 10 -11.98 27.22 62.82
CA ASP A 10 -11.92 28.02 61.61
C ASP A 10 -11.21 27.20 60.53
N VAL A 11 -12.00 26.37 59.82
CA VAL A 11 -11.53 25.79 58.56
C VAL A 11 -11.50 26.90 57.55
N CYS A 12 -10.30 27.40 57.29
CA CYS A 12 -10.03 28.48 56.38
C CYS A 12 -10.44 28.04 54.96
N SER A 13 -11.41 28.72 54.36
CA SER A 13 -11.91 28.46 53.00
C SER A 13 -10.86 28.58 51.88
N SER A 14 -9.63 28.90 52.23
CA SER A 14 -8.47 29.00 51.34
C SER A 14 -7.96 27.63 50.87
N ASP A 15 -8.11 26.56 51.69
CA ASP A 15 -7.61 25.24 51.34
C ASP A 15 -8.49 24.55 50.28
N LEU A 16 -9.80 24.84 50.27
CA LEU A 16 -10.72 24.32 49.28
C LEU A 16 -10.47 24.92 47.89
N ILE A 17 -10.08 26.19 47.83
CA ILE A 17 -9.76 26.88 46.57
C ILE A 17 -8.44 26.35 45.99
N LEU A 18 -7.46 26.04 46.83
CA LEU A 18 -6.17 25.49 46.43
C LEU A 18 -6.32 24.06 45.83
N ILE A 19 -7.18 23.24 46.46
CA ILE A 19 -7.46 21.88 45.97
C ILE A 19 -8.21 21.92 44.61
N LEU A 20 -9.16 22.81 44.46
CA LEU A 20 -9.86 22.99 43.17
C LEU A 20 -8.94 23.53 42.10
N PHE A 21 -7.95 24.36 42.40
CA PHE A 21 -7.00 24.88 41.43
C PHE A 21 -5.95 23.83 41.01
N VAL A 22 -5.56 22.92 41.90
CA VAL A 22 -4.65 21.80 41.56
C VAL A 22 -5.35 20.77 40.70
N ILE A 23 -6.65 20.50 40.92
CA ILE A 23 -7.41 19.55 40.08
C ILE A 23 -7.65 20.11 38.67
N SER A 24 -7.79 21.43 38.50
CA SER A 24 -7.98 22.05 37.18
C SER A 24 -6.71 22.12 36.33
N LEU A 25 -5.51 21.99 36.92
CA LEU A 25 -4.24 21.98 36.18
C LEU A 25 -3.83 20.58 35.65
N SER A 26 -4.46 19.51 36.15
CA SER A 26 -4.15 18.14 35.68
C SER A 26 -4.87 17.70 34.41
N SER A 27 -5.66 18.57 33.76
CA SER A 27 -6.40 18.27 32.56
C SER A 27 -5.70 18.71 31.26
N PHE A 28 -4.44 19.10 31.27
CA PHE A 28 -3.71 19.59 30.09
C PHE A 28 -2.54 18.69 29.70
N ALA A 29 -2.71 17.40 29.63
CA ALA A 29 -1.66 16.54 29.09
C ALA A 29 -2.20 15.28 28.42
N THR A 30 -3.01 15.49 27.39
CA THR A 30 -3.13 14.49 26.31
C THR A 30 -3.18 15.22 24.99
N PHE A 31 -2.09 15.93 24.64
CA PHE A 31 -1.74 16.01 23.25
C PHE A 31 -1.28 14.61 22.90
N ALA A 32 -2.09 13.90 22.09
CA ALA A 32 -1.66 12.70 21.44
C ALA A 32 -0.30 13.03 20.81
N ASP A 33 0.71 12.25 21.12
CA ASP A 33 2.00 12.27 20.45
C ASP A 33 1.65 11.99 18.98
N GLU A 34 1.61 13.03 18.15
CA GLU A 34 1.33 12.91 16.74
C GLU A 34 2.51 12.13 16.18
N GLU A 35 2.28 10.87 15.82
CA GLU A 35 3.30 9.95 15.34
C GLU A 35 4.03 10.63 14.18
N THR A 36 5.23 11.14 14.42
CA THR A 36 6.02 11.89 13.44
C THR A 36 6.57 11.00 12.31
N LEU A 37 6.47 9.68 12.48
CA LEU A 37 6.94 8.69 11.53
C LEU A 37 5.75 7.90 10.95
N ALA A 38 5.69 7.84 9.61
CA ALA A 38 4.71 7.00 8.94
C ALA A 38 5.10 5.52 9.01
N THR A 39 4.19 4.68 9.49
CA THR A 39 4.31 3.22 9.41
C THR A 39 3.48 2.69 8.25
N PHE A 40 3.97 1.67 7.55
CA PHE A 40 3.25 1.04 6.47
C PHE A 40 3.55 -0.45 6.36
N LYS A 41 2.59 -1.20 5.85
CA LYS A 41 2.77 -2.61 5.50
C LYS A 41 3.41 -2.72 4.11
N ALA A 42 4.29 -3.70 3.95
CA ALA A 42 4.95 -4.05 2.70
C ALA A 42 4.93 -5.57 2.50
N LEU A 43 4.94 -6.01 1.25
CA LEU A 43 5.09 -7.42 0.93
C LEU A 43 6.46 -7.93 1.39
N LYS A 44 6.47 -9.12 2.00
CA LYS A 44 7.72 -9.85 2.21
C LYS A 44 8.21 -10.42 0.87
N PRO A 45 9.53 -10.54 0.66
CA PRO A 45 10.09 -11.11 -0.58
C PRO A 45 9.55 -12.50 -0.91
N GLU A 46 9.26 -13.33 0.10
CA GLU A 46 8.72 -14.68 -0.06
C GLU A 46 7.30 -14.64 -0.67
N VAL A 47 6.45 -13.71 -0.21
CA VAL A 47 5.08 -13.52 -0.74
C VAL A 47 5.14 -12.92 -2.15
N ALA A 48 6.07 -12.00 -2.41
CA ALA A 48 6.30 -11.46 -3.75
C ALA A 48 6.73 -12.55 -4.74
N LEU A 49 7.59 -13.49 -4.30
CA LEU A 49 8.01 -14.64 -5.10
C LEU A 49 6.86 -15.61 -5.35
N GLU A 50 6.06 -15.92 -4.32
CA GLU A 50 4.86 -16.77 -4.43
C GLU A 50 3.88 -16.19 -5.46
N LEU A 51 3.59 -14.88 -5.38
CA LEU A 51 2.77 -14.18 -6.36
C LEU A 51 3.33 -14.30 -7.78
N ALA A 52 4.62 -14.03 -7.97
CA ALA A 52 5.25 -14.11 -9.28
C ALA A 52 5.14 -15.52 -9.88
N GLN A 53 5.35 -16.56 -9.07
CA GLN A 53 5.23 -17.96 -9.48
C GLN A 53 3.78 -18.34 -9.81
N ALA A 54 2.81 -17.92 -8.99
CA ALA A 54 1.38 -18.17 -9.22
C ALA A 54 0.92 -17.49 -10.52
N THR A 55 1.36 -16.25 -10.76
CA THR A 55 1.07 -15.49 -11.99
C THR A 55 1.64 -16.19 -13.23
N LEU A 56 2.93 -16.60 -13.20
CA LEU A 56 3.52 -17.39 -14.29
C LEU A 56 2.74 -18.67 -14.57
N LYS A 57 2.37 -19.40 -13.50
CA LYS A 57 1.59 -20.63 -13.62
C LYS A 57 0.23 -20.39 -14.29
N SER A 58 -0.43 -19.27 -13.97
CA SER A 58 -1.70 -18.89 -14.60
C SER A 58 -1.53 -18.60 -16.09
N CYS A 59 -0.53 -17.79 -16.48
CA CYS A 59 -0.22 -17.53 -17.89
C CYS A 59 0.13 -18.79 -18.68
N ARG A 60 0.95 -19.68 -18.10
CA ARG A 60 1.32 -20.96 -18.73
C ARG A 60 0.11 -21.86 -18.99
N LYS A 61 -0.87 -21.88 -18.05
CA LYS A 61 -2.13 -22.61 -18.25
C LYS A 61 -2.93 -22.06 -19.43
N ALA A 62 -2.84 -20.75 -19.69
CA ALA A 62 -3.46 -20.10 -20.86
C ALA A 62 -2.61 -20.23 -22.14
N GLY A 63 -1.45 -20.91 -22.10
CA GLY A 63 -0.57 -21.12 -23.26
C GLY A 63 0.42 -19.98 -23.51
N PHE A 64 0.57 -19.03 -22.59
CA PHE A 64 1.44 -17.87 -22.77
C PHE A 64 2.78 -18.02 -22.03
N GLN A 65 3.85 -17.49 -22.66
CA GLN A 65 5.18 -17.37 -22.08
C GLN A 65 5.43 -15.88 -21.76
N VAL A 66 5.53 -15.55 -20.48
CA VAL A 66 5.55 -14.16 -20.02
C VAL A 66 6.71 -13.87 -19.09
N ALA A 67 6.95 -12.59 -18.83
CA ALA A 67 7.66 -12.12 -17.65
C ALA A 67 6.68 -11.53 -16.65
N VAL A 68 6.97 -11.73 -15.37
CA VAL A 68 6.24 -11.18 -14.22
C VAL A 68 7.21 -10.40 -13.36
N ALA A 69 6.84 -9.18 -13.00
CA ALA A 69 7.56 -8.35 -12.03
C ALA A 69 6.65 -8.05 -10.84
N VAL A 70 7.19 -8.15 -9.63
CA VAL A 70 6.51 -7.72 -8.40
C VAL A 70 7.34 -6.61 -7.77
N THR A 71 6.69 -5.50 -7.43
CA THR A 71 7.31 -4.34 -6.77
C THR A 71 6.74 -4.15 -5.38
N ASP A 72 7.48 -3.46 -4.53
CA ASP A 72 6.96 -2.91 -3.29
C ASP A 72 5.99 -1.73 -3.57
N ARG A 73 5.46 -1.13 -2.50
CA ARG A 73 4.53 0.00 -2.60
C ARG A 73 5.16 1.29 -3.18
N ALA A 74 6.49 1.40 -3.17
CA ALA A 74 7.24 2.51 -3.77
C ALA A 74 7.57 2.28 -5.25
N GLY A 75 7.21 1.11 -5.80
CA GLY A 75 7.52 0.72 -7.17
C GLY A 75 8.92 0.12 -7.34
N VAL A 76 9.65 -0.13 -6.24
CA VAL A 76 10.95 -0.79 -6.30
C VAL A 76 10.75 -2.30 -6.49
N THR A 77 11.46 -2.85 -7.47
CA THR A 77 11.32 -4.26 -7.84
C THR A 77 11.85 -5.18 -6.74
N GLN A 78 11.03 -6.13 -6.31
CA GLN A 78 11.40 -7.21 -5.38
C GLN A 78 11.71 -8.52 -6.12
N VAL A 79 10.92 -8.85 -7.14
CA VAL A 79 11.05 -10.11 -7.91
C VAL A 79 10.80 -9.84 -9.38
N ILE A 80 11.62 -10.44 -10.25
CA ILE A 80 11.33 -10.59 -11.69
C ILE A 80 11.55 -12.07 -12.06
N LEU A 81 10.53 -12.67 -12.65
CA LEU A 81 10.61 -13.98 -13.27
C LEU A 81 10.30 -13.86 -14.77
N ARG A 82 11.04 -14.60 -15.60
CA ARG A 82 10.79 -14.67 -17.04
C ARG A 82 10.75 -16.11 -17.50
N ASP A 83 9.73 -16.47 -18.26
CA ASP A 83 9.69 -17.73 -18.98
C ASP A 83 10.78 -17.78 -20.06
N GLN A 84 11.30 -18.98 -20.30
CA GLN A 84 12.42 -19.19 -21.22
C GLN A 84 12.18 -18.70 -22.64
N LEU A 85 10.93 -18.74 -23.13
CA LEU A 85 10.54 -18.31 -24.48
C LEU A 85 9.91 -16.91 -24.51
N ALA A 86 9.72 -16.25 -23.36
CA ALA A 86 9.23 -14.90 -23.33
C ALA A 86 10.24 -13.94 -23.98
N GLY A 87 9.75 -12.95 -24.74
CA GLY A 87 10.58 -12.00 -25.47
C GLY A 87 11.54 -11.22 -24.57
N ALA A 88 12.70 -10.83 -25.09
CA ALA A 88 13.73 -10.14 -24.34
C ALA A 88 13.26 -8.79 -23.71
N HIS A 89 12.27 -8.14 -24.29
CA HIS A 89 11.68 -6.89 -23.81
C HIS A 89 10.72 -7.10 -22.63
N THR A 90 10.19 -8.32 -22.43
CA THR A 90 9.08 -8.57 -21.49
C THR A 90 9.44 -8.31 -20.01
N PRO A 91 10.67 -8.57 -19.51
CA PRO A 91 11.02 -8.25 -18.12
C PRO A 91 10.92 -6.75 -17.83
N GLU A 92 11.46 -5.91 -18.73
CA GLU A 92 11.41 -4.46 -18.56
C GLU A 92 9.99 -3.93 -18.71
N THR A 93 9.21 -4.45 -19.66
CA THR A 93 7.80 -4.07 -19.83
C THR A 93 6.98 -4.46 -18.61
N ALA A 94 7.16 -5.66 -18.05
CA ALA A 94 6.49 -6.11 -16.83
C ALA A 94 6.85 -5.22 -15.63
N ARG A 95 8.15 -4.90 -15.47
CA ARG A 95 8.64 -4.00 -14.42
C ARG A 95 7.96 -2.63 -14.51
N ARG A 96 7.93 -2.02 -15.69
CA ARG A 96 7.30 -0.70 -15.90
C ARG A 96 5.79 -0.72 -15.68
N LYS A 97 5.10 -1.80 -16.05
CA LYS A 97 3.67 -1.98 -15.74
C LYS A 97 3.44 -2.05 -14.21
N ALA A 98 4.27 -2.83 -13.49
CA ALA A 98 4.19 -2.90 -12.02
C ALA A 98 4.50 -1.53 -11.38
N TRP A 99 5.57 -0.85 -11.84
CA TRP A 99 5.92 0.49 -11.38
C TRP A 99 4.77 1.48 -11.60
N THR A 100 4.15 1.45 -12.78
CA THR A 100 3.01 2.32 -13.10
C THR A 100 1.85 2.07 -12.16
N ALA A 101 1.49 0.79 -11.95
CA ALA A 101 0.40 0.43 -11.06
C ALA A 101 0.67 0.86 -9.60
N ALA A 102 1.90 0.70 -9.10
CA ALA A 102 2.29 1.15 -7.76
C ALA A 102 2.28 2.68 -7.65
N SER A 103 2.87 3.38 -8.61
CA SER A 103 3.05 4.84 -8.59
C SER A 103 1.73 5.59 -8.70
N PHE A 104 0.84 5.16 -9.59
CA PHE A 104 -0.47 5.79 -9.80
C PHE A 104 -1.59 5.16 -8.96
N ARG A 105 -1.31 4.08 -8.23
CA ARG A 105 -2.27 3.33 -7.39
C ARG A 105 -3.53 2.91 -8.15
N THR A 106 -3.35 2.60 -9.42
CA THR A 106 -4.41 2.27 -10.37
C THR A 106 -3.89 1.21 -11.34
N ASP A 107 -4.73 0.28 -11.74
CA ASP A 107 -4.33 -0.71 -12.73
C ASP A 107 -4.07 -0.09 -14.11
N THR A 108 -3.16 -0.71 -14.86
CA THR A 108 -2.71 -0.14 -16.14
C THR A 108 -3.72 -0.31 -17.28
N MET A 109 -4.78 -1.12 -17.14
CA MET A 109 -5.91 -1.14 -18.08
C MET A 109 -6.71 0.15 -17.97
N THR A 110 -7.09 0.54 -16.76
CA THR A 110 -7.75 1.82 -16.48
C THR A 110 -6.89 3.00 -16.93
N MET A 111 -5.59 2.98 -16.60
CA MET A 111 -4.67 4.04 -17.04
C MET A 111 -4.56 4.13 -18.56
N MET A 112 -4.60 2.99 -19.27
CA MET A 112 -4.59 2.96 -20.72
C MET A 112 -5.80 3.69 -21.31
N GLU A 113 -6.98 3.51 -20.73
CA GLU A 113 -8.22 4.13 -21.16
C GLU A 113 -8.27 5.62 -20.82
N GLU A 114 -7.92 5.99 -19.57
CA GLU A 114 -8.02 7.36 -19.09
C GLU A 114 -6.94 8.30 -19.65
N THR A 115 -5.88 7.76 -20.22
CA THR A 115 -4.78 8.54 -20.80
C THR A 115 -4.77 8.55 -22.34
N GLN A 116 -5.86 8.15 -23.00
CA GLN A 116 -6.00 8.22 -24.46
C GLN A 116 -5.79 9.66 -24.98
N ALA A 117 -5.39 9.77 -26.24
CA ALA A 117 -5.27 11.07 -26.89
C ALA A 117 -6.59 11.84 -26.79
N GLY A 118 -6.50 13.13 -26.42
CA GLY A 118 -7.67 14.00 -26.23
C GLY A 118 -8.32 13.94 -24.84
N LYS A 119 -7.93 12.99 -23.98
CA LYS A 119 -8.37 12.99 -22.58
C LYS A 119 -7.50 13.92 -21.70
N ALA A 120 -8.06 14.40 -20.59
CA ALA A 120 -7.36 15.32 -19.68
C ALA A 120 -6.06 14.74 -19.13
N GLN A 121 -5.98 13.42 -18.93
CA GLN A 121 -4.82 12.72 -18.41
C GLN A 121 -3.83 12.26 -19.49
N SER A 122 -4.00 12.64 -20.76
CA SER A 122 -3.15 12.16 -21.86
C SER A 122 -1.64 12.48 -21.66
N GLY A 123 -1.31 13.59 -20.98
CA GLY A 123 0.05 13.98 -20.66
C GLY A 123 0.81 13.01 -19.75
N VAL A 124 0.11 12.19 -18.97
CA VAL A 124 0.73 11.20 -18.08
C VAL A 124 1.54 10.15 -18.85
N ARG A 125 1.23 9.91 -20.12
CA ARG A 125 1.99 9.01 -21.01
C ARG A 125 3.44 9.42 -21.23
N PHE A 126 3.78 10.68 -20.96
CA PHE A 126 5.14 11.25 -21.11
C PHE A 126 5.99 11.12 -19.83
N VAL A 127 5.43 10.60 -18.75
CA VAL A 127 6.22 10.22 -17.56
C VAL A 127 7.12 9.04 -17.92
N SER A 128 8.43 9.18 -17.74
CA SER A 128 9.44 8.29 -18.34
C SER A 128 9.30 6.81 -17.99
N GLU A 129 8.89 6.48 -16.79
CA GLU A 129 8.70 5.09 -16.34
C GLU A 129 7.30 4.54 -16.65
N ALA A 130 6.36 5.42 -16.96
CA ALA A 130 4.96 5.04 -17.14
C ALA A 130 4.76 4.12 -18.36
N MET A 131 3.95 3.06 -18.18
CA MET A 131 3.61 2.08 -19.19
C MET A 131 2.09 1.88 -19.22
N MET A 132 1.39 2.58 -20.12
CA MET A 132 -0.07 2.56 -20.23
C MET A 132 -0.55 1.39 -21.10
N ILE A 133 -0.18 0.18 -20.69
CA ILE A 133 -0.55 -1.09 -21.33
C ILE A 133 -1.03 -2.04 -20.24
N GLY A 134 -2.19 -2.65 -20.40
CA GLY A 134 -2.76 -3.57 -19.42
C GLY A 134 -1.79 -4.66 -18.94
N GLY A 135 -1.98 -5.12 -17.72
CA GLY A 135 -1.15 -6.15 -17.09
C GLY A 135 -0.43 -5.70 -15.81
N GLY A 136 -0.50 -4.41 -15.45
CA GLY A 136 -0.06 -3.91 -14.13
C GLY A 136 -1.25 -3.77 -13.19
N ILE A 137 -1.17 -4.33 -11.97
CA ILE A 137 -2.25 -4.29 -10.97
C ILE A 137 -1.65 -3.99 -9.60
N PRO A 138 -2.20 -2.98 -8.86
CA PRO A 138 -1.85 -2.76 -7.47
C PRO A 138 -2.27 -3.96 -6.58
N ILE A 139 -1.44 -4.30 -5.61
CA ILE A 139 -1.74 -5.34 -4.63
C ILE A 139 -2.20 -4.66 -3.35
N THR A 140 -3.40 -5.00 -2.91
CA THR A 140 -3.98 -4.47 -1.66
C THR A 140 -4.15 -5.57 -0.63
N ALA A 141 -3.85 -5.24 0.63
CA ALA A 141 -4.05 -6.12 1.77
C ALA A 141 -4.67 -5.29 2.91
N ALA A 142 -5.80 -5.75 3.45
CA ALA A 142 -6.58 -5.03 4.46
C ALA A 142 -6.82 -3.54 4.09
N GLY A 143 -7.21 -3.27 2.84
CA GLY A 143 -7.51 -1.93 2.34
C GLY A 143 -6.29 -1.02 2.07
N THR A 144 -5.07 -1.52 2.28
CA THR A 144 -3.83 -0.77 2.05
C THR A 144 -3.05 -1.37 0.88
N MET A 145 -2.56 -0.52 -0.03
CA MET A 145 -1.67 -0.97 -1.09
C MET A 145 -0.30 -1.37 -0.50
N VAL A 146 0.12 -2.60 -0.76
CA VAL A 146 1.36 -3.19 -0.24
C VAL A 146 2.41 -3.41 -1.33
N GLY A 147 2.04 -3.29 -2.60
CA GLY A 147 2.91 -3.47 -3.75
C GLY A 147 2.14 -3.44 -5.06
N ALA A 148 2.76 -3.90 -6.14
CA ALA A 148 2.10 -4.10 -7.43
C ALA A 148 2.74 -5.27 -8.20
N VAL A 149 1.96 -5.88 -9.10
CA VAL A 149 2.43 -6.89 -10.03
C VAL A 149 2.28 -6.38 -11.46
N GLY A 150 3.21 -6.73 -12.33
CA GLY A 150 3.17 -6.46 -13.76
C GLY A 150 3.47 -7.71 -14.57
N VAL A 151 2.73 -7.91 -15.64
CA VAL A 151 2.86 -9.06 -16.56
C VAL A 151 3.06 -8.55 -17.97
N SER A 152 3.95 -9.20 -18.72
CA SER A 152 4.15 -8.90 -20.15
C SER A 152 4.56 -10.14 -20.90
N GLY A 153 3.95 -10.36 -22.08
CA GLY A 153 4.32 -11.45 -22.97
C GLY A 153 3.12 -12.19 -23.57
N ALA A 154 1.92 -12.02 -23.03
CA ALA A 154 0.71 -12.51 -23.69
C ALA A 154 0.40 -11.68 -24.96
N PRO A 155 -0.50 -12.16 -25.85
CA PRO A 155 -0.81 -11.46 -27.10
C PRO A 155 -1.37 -10.05 -26.93
N GLY A 156 -1.92 -9.72 -25.78
CA GLY A 156 -2.47 -8.40 -25.48
C GLY A 156 -2.42 -8.07 -23.98
N GLY A 157 -2.49 -6.77 -23.67
CA GLY A 157 -2.49 -6.30 -22.28
C GLY A 157 -3.67 -6.79 -21.45
N ASP A 158 -4.79 -7.12 -22.09
CA ASP A 158 -5.96 -7.73 -21.46
C ASP A 158 -5.67 -9.17 -20.97
N GLN A 159 -4.89 -9.94 -21.74
CA GLN A 159 -4.46 -11.28 -21.33
C GLN A 159 -3.40 -11.22 -20.22
N ASP A 160 -2.44 -10.30 -20.33
CA ASP A 160 -1.48 -10.02 -19.25
C ASP A 160 -2.22 -9.65 -17.94
N HIS A 161 -3.27 -8.81 -18.06
CA HIS A 161 -4.07 -8.38 -16.92
C HIS A 161 -4.83 -9.55 -16.26
N LYS A 162 -5.42 -10.46 -17.06
CA LYS A 162 -6.08 -11.68 -16.53
C LYS A 162 -5.10 -12.56 -15.77
N CYS A 163 -3.87 -12.74 -16.29
CA CYS A 163 -2.83 -13.50 -15.59
C CYS A 163 -2.45 -12.87 -14.27
N ALA A 164 -2.25 -11.54 -14.26
CA ALA A 164 -1.91 -10.80 -13.04
C ALA A 164 -3.01 -10.94 -11.97
N LYS A 165 -4.27 -10.78 -12.37
CA LYS A 165 -5.42 -10.93 -11.48
C LYS A 165 -5.50 -12.34 -10.89
N ALA A 166 -5.38 -13.38 -11.71
CA ALA A 166 -5.40 -14.77 -11.25
C ALA A 166 -4.21 -15.10 -10.32
N GLY A 167 -3.07 -14.44 -10.51
CA GLY A 167 -1.92 -14.57 -9.60
C GLY A 167 -2.21 -13.97 -8.22
N ILE A 168 -2.82 -12.78 -8.15
CA ILE A 168 -3.22 -12.14 -6.88
C ILE A 168 -4.27 -13.00 -6.18
N GLU A 169 -5.28 -13.48 -6.88
CA GLU A 169 -6.33 -14.36 -6.33
C GLU A 169 -5.74 -15.64 -5.73
N ALA A 170 -4.69 -16.19 -6.34
CA ALA A 170 -4.05 -17.43 -5.88
C ALA A 170 -3.28 -17.27 -4.56
N ILE A 171 -2.94 -16.05 -4.13
CA ILE A 171 -2.24 -15.76 -2.88
C ILE A 171 -3.09 -14.96 -1.89
N GLU A 172 -4.41 -14.89 -2.13
CA GLU A 172 -5.31 -14.05 -1.34
C GLU A 172 -5.24 -14.39 0.17
N GLU A 173 -5.11 -15.68 0.51
CA GLU A 173 -4.94 -16.14 1.90
C GLU A 173 -3.67 -15.57 2.55
N SER A 174 -2.57 -15.45 1.78
CA SER A 174 -1.30 -14.86 2.25
C SER A 174 -1.38 -13.34 2.43
N LEU A 175 -2.43 -12.68 1.91
CA LEU A 175 -2.68 -11.24 2.03
C LEU A 175 -3.68 -10.90 3.15
N MET A 176 -4.33 -11.91 3.76
CA MET A 176 -5.20 -11.73 4.91
C MET A 176 -4.37 -11.77 6.20
N PHE A 177 -4.49 -10.74 7.05
CA PHE A 177 -3.78 -10.59 8.32
C PHE A 177 -4.75 -10.66 9.49
#